data_caa579fcbffe2eb8d3efd00d522813ba
#
_entry.id   caa579fcbffe2eb8d3efd00d522813ba
#
_cell.length_a   1.000
_cell.length_b   1.000
_cell.length_c   1.000
_cell.angle_alpha   90.00
_cell.angle_beta   90.00
_cell.angle_gamma   90.00
#
_symmetry.space_group_name_H-M   'P 1'
#
loop_
_entity.id
_entity.type
_entity.pdbx_description
1 polymer ?
#
loop_
_entity_poly.entity_id
_entity_poly.type
_entity_poly.pdbx_seq_one_letter_code
_entity_poly.pdbx_strand_id
1 'polypeptide(L)'
;MLTGHVVPHNSGMANRSSPQADRAGASTLHLPEGNWNSVLDCLCAHFPHIPAEVWRDRFARGRVLDSDGRPLHVSAAYRRHLEVHYFREVAQEAELPFEACVLHADADLLVADKPHFLAVMPAGRFVEQTLLRRLIRQTGNVVFQDPAFRTD
;
A
#
# COMPACT_ATOMS: atom_id res chain seq x y z
N MET A 1 42.34 15.81 41.56
CA MET A 1 41.30 16.39 40.73
C MET A 1 41.43 15.80 39.32
N LEU A 2 40.62 14.79 39.01
CA LEU A 2 40.60 14.14 37.71
C LEU A 2 39.16 14.26 37.17
N THR A 3 39.00 15.13 36.18
CA THR A 3 37.74 15.35 35.47
C THR A 3 37.57 14.31 34.37
N GLY A 4 36.69 13.35 34.60
CA GLY A 4 36.29 12.35 33.61
C GLY A 4 35.37 12.96 32.54
N HIS A 5 35.82 12.91 31.31
CA HIS A 5 35.05 13.33 30.14
C HIS A 5 34.19 12.15 29.68
N VAL A 6 32.88 12.25 29.90
CA VAL A 6 31.88 11.29 29.38
C VAL A 6 31.49 11.68 27.98
N VAL A 7 31.82 10.84 26.99
CA VAL A 7 31.40 10.96 25.61
C VAL A 7 30.00 10.30 25.46
N PRO A 8 28.96 10.99 24.97
CA PRO A 8 27.69 10.33 24.72
C PRO A 8 27.80 9.45 23.46
N HIS A 9 27.56 8.15 23.63
CA HIS A 9 27.36 7.22 22.53
C HIS A 9 26.00 7.53 21.87
N ASN A 10 26.05 8.15 20.71
CA ASN A 10 24.88 8.33 19.86
C ASN A 10 24.65 7.03 19.09
N SER A 11 23.85 6.13 19.66
CA SER A 11 23.34 4.95 18.98
C SER A 11 22.22 5.39 18.03
N GLY A 12 22.59 5.67 16.78
CA GLY A 12 21.65 5.85 15.69
C GLY A 12 20.81 4.58 15.52
N MET A 13 19.61 4.55 16.11
CA MET A 13 18.57 3.60 15.76
C MET A 13 18.13 3.89 14.34
N ALA A 14 18.70 3.19 13.36
CA ALA A 14 18.14 3.06 12.05
C ALA A 14 16.74 2.44 12.22
N ASN A 15 15.72 3.24 12.07
CA ASN A 15 14.32 2.80 11.98
C ASN A 15 14.20 1.87 10.78
N ARG A 16 14.31 0.57 10.99
CA ARG A 16 14.02 -0.45 10.00
C ARG A 16 12.49 -0.55 9.95
N SER A 17 11.88 0.26 9.10
CA SER A 17 10.48 0.08 8.72
C SER A 17 10.29 -1.38 8.29
N SER A 18 9.37 -2.08 8.94
CA SER A 18 9.09 -3.47 8.60
C SER A 18 8.59 -3.52 7.14
N PRO A 19 9.03 -4.49 6.32
CA PRO A 19 8.61 -4.62 4.92
C PRO A 19 7.09 -4.67 4.72
N GLN A 20 6.37 -5.08 5.74
CA GLN A 20 4.91 -5.16 5.77
C GLN A 20 4.24 -3.77 5.75
N ALA A 21 4.81 -2.78 6.43
CA ALA A 21 4.27 -1.41 6.47
C ALA A 21 4.36 -0.72 5.11
N ASP A 22 5.40 -1.01 4.33
CA ASP A 22 5.63 -0.42 3.01
C ASP A 22 4.64 -0.94 1.95
N ARG A 23 3.98 -2.09 2.20
CA ARG A 23 2.99 -2.70 1.29
C ARG A 23 1.55 -2.33 1.64
N ALA A 24 1.32 -1.65 2.74
CA ALA A 24 -0.03 -1.32 3.19
C ALA A 24 -0.82 -0.57 2.11
N GLY A 25 -1.87 -1.19 1.61
CA GLY A 25 -2.70 -0.68 0.52
C GLY A 25 -2.19 -0.93 -0.89
N ALA A 26 -1.08 -1.65 -1.08
CA ALA A 26 -0.66 -2.11 -2.38
C ALA A 26 -1.53 -3.29 -2.87
N SER A 27 -1.72 -3.36 -4.18
CA SER A 27 -2.30 -4.53 -4.84
C SER A 27 -1.18 -5.49 -5.23
N THR A 28 -1.42 -6.78 -5.09
CA THR A 28 -0.47 -7.83 -5.47
C THR A 28 -0.80 -8.39 -6.85
N LEU A 29 0.22 -8.59 -7.67
CA LEU A 29 0.14 -9.28 -8.96
C LEU A 29 1.27 -10.28 -9.07
N HIS A 30 0.93 -11.54 -9.31
CA HIS A 30 1.89 -12.53 -9.80
C HIS A 30 1.99 -12.38 -11.31
N LEU A 31 3.17 -12.02 -11.81
CA LEU A 31 3.35 -11.77 -13.23
C LEU A 31 2.99 -13.03 -14.03
N PRO A 32 2.10 -12.91 -15.04
CA PRO A 32 1.64 -14.04 -15.84
C PRO A 32 2.78 -14.64 -16.66
N GLU A 33 2.56 -15.82 -17.22
CA GLU A 33 3.46 -16.39 -18.23
C GLU A 33 3.44 -15.56 -19.50
N GLY A 34 4.60 -15.32 -20.08
CA GLY A 34 4.76 -14.54 -21.30
C GLY A 34 6.22 -14.23 -21.60
N ASN A 35 6.43 -13.43 -22.61
CA ASN A 35 7.76 -13.09 -23.09
C ASN A 35 7.92 -11.57 -23.17
N TRP A 36 8.20 -10.95 -22.03
CA TRP A 36 8.47 -9.51 -21.92
C TRP A 36 9.93 -9.28 -21.51
N ASN A 37 10.49 -8.16 -21.90
CA ASN A 37 11.86 -7.80 -21.54
C ASN A 37 11.94 -7.27 -20.10
N SER A 38 10.93 -6.54 -19.67
CA SER A 38 10.91 -5.89 -18.36
C SER A 38 9.59 -6.12 -17.63
N VAL A 39 9.61 -5.88 -16.30
CA VAL A 39 8.39 -5.81 -15.49
C VAL A 39 7.45 -4.72 -16.00
N LEU A 40 7.99 -3.57 -16.43
CA LEU A 40 7.21 -2.49 -17.02
C LEU A 40 6.43 -2.95 -18.26
N ASP A 41 7.08 -3.67 -19.18
CA ASP A 41 6.42 -4.16 -20.41
C ASP A 41 5.27 -5.11 -20.06
N CYS A 42 5.49 -6.00 -19.09
CA CYS A 42 4.47 -6.91 -18.61
C CYS A 42 3.28 -6.17 -17.99
N LEU A 43 3.54 -5.15 -17.14
CA LEU A 43 2.49 -4.35 -16.52
C LEU A 43 1.68 -3.55 -17.55
N CYS A 44 2.34 -2.96 -18.55
CA CYS A 44 1.67 -2.27 -19.65
C CYS A 44 0.78 -3.21 -20.47
N ALA A 45 1.23 -4.43 -20.74
CA ALA A 45 0.45 -5.43 -21.46
C ALA A 45 -0.73 -5.95 -20.64
N HIS A 46 -0.53 -6.13 -19.32
CA HIS A 46 -1.58 -6.62 -18.42
C HIS A 46 -2.65 -5.56 -18.10
N PHE A 47 -2.28 -4.29 -18.08
CA PHE A 47 -3.16 -3.16 -17.80
C PHE A 47 -3.21 -2.17 -18.98
N PRO A 48 -3.80 -2.54 -20.13
CA PRO A 48 -3.76 -1.72 -21.35
C PRO A 48 -4.46 -0.35 -21.21
N HIS A 49 -5.31 -0.20 -20.19
CA HIS A 49 -5.99 1.05 -19.88
C HIS A 49 -5.15 2.03 -19.06
N ILE A 50 -3.96 1.61 -18.57
CA ILE A 50 -3.04 2.47 -17.83
C ILE A 50 -1.88 2.84 -18.76
N PRO A 51 -1.70 4.13 -19.09
CA PRO A 51 -0.60 4.58 -19.93
C PRO A 51 0.78 4.22 -19.38
N ALA A 52 1.74 3.96 -20.26
CA ALA A 52 3.10 3.56 -19.86
C ALA A 52 3.82 4.64 -19.04
N GLU A 53 3.54 5.92 -19.30
CA GLU A 53 4.08 7.04 -18.51
C GLU A 53 3.60 7.02 -17.06
N VAL A 54 2.37 6.60 -16.79
CA VAL A 54 1.84 6.46 -15.43
C VAL A 54 2.59 5.34 -14.70
N TRP A 55 2.89 4.24 -15.38
CA TRP A 55 3.71 3.17 -14.81
C TRP A 55 5.14 3.66 -14.54
N ARG A 56 5.78 4.39 -15.48
CA ARG A 56 7.12 4.94 -15.27
C ARG A 56 7.18 5.89 -14.08
N ASP A 57 6.17 6.73 -13.91
CA ASP A 57 6.05 7.62 -12.75
C ASP A 57 5.90 6.82 -11.45
N ARG A 58 5.09 5.76 -11.42
CA ARG A 58 4.98 4.88 -10.26
C ARG A 58 6.31 4.21 -9.90
N PHE A 59 7.06 3.71 -10.89
CA PHE A 59 8.41 3.18 -10.65
C PHE A 59 9.34 4.26 -10.07
N ALA A 60 9.34 5.45 -10.63
CA ALA A 60 10.19 6.56 -10.17
C ALA A 60 9.88 6.98 -8.73
N ARG A 61 8.62 6.91 -8.31
CA ARG A 61 8.18 7.22 -6.94
C ARG A 61 8.25 6.02 -5.99
N GLY A 62 8.81 4.88 -6.41
CA GLY A 62 8.87 3.68 -5.58
C GLY A 62 7.51 3.07 -5.26
N ARG A 63 6.53 3.23 -6.15
CA ARG A 63 5.16 2.70 -5.99
C ARG A 63 4.95 1.35 -6.68
N VAL A 64 6.03 0.72 -7.12
CA VAL A 64 6.08 -0.67 -7.62
C VAL A 64 7.17 -1.39 -6.84
N LEU A 65 6.81 -2.43 -6.10
CA LEU A 65 7.67 -3.11 -5.15
C LEU A 65 7.82 -4.59 -5.52
N ASP A 66 8.92 -5.18 -5.10
CA ASP A 66 9.13 -6.64 -5.15
C ASP A 66 8.44 -7.38 -3.98
N SER A 67 8.61 -8.70 -3.94
CA SER A 67 8.12 -9.56 -2.86
C SER A 67 8.65 -9.20 -1.47
N ASP A 68 9.79 -8.51 -1.38
CA ASP A 68 10.37 -8.05 -0.11
C ASP A 68 9.90 -6.64 0.30
N GLY A 69 9.08 -5.98 -0.55
CA GLY A 69 8.62 -4.61 -0.32
C GLY A 69 9.64 -3.55 -0.74
N ARG A 70 10.67 -3.92 -1.52
CA ARG A 70 11.67 -2.98 -2.03
C ARG A 70 11.23 -2.39 -3.36
N PRO A 71 11.44 -1.08 -3.60
CA PRO A 71 11.12 -0.47 -4.88
C PRO A 71 11.85 -1.15 -6.05
N LEU A 72 11.08 -1.54 -7.05
CA LEU A 72 11.63 -2.05 -8.30
C LEU A 72 12.08 -0.88 -9.19
N HIS A 73 13.22 -1.07 -9.84
CA HIS A 73 13.67 -0.13 -10.87
C HIS A 73 12.88 -0.33 -12.16
N VAL A 74 12.70 0.75 -12.95
CA VAL A 74 11.94 0.71 -14.22
C VAL A 74 12.49 -0.30 -15.24
N SER A 75 13.80 -0.58 -15.18
CA SER A 75 14.48 -1.58 -16.01
C SER A 75 14.54 -2.98 -15.40
N ALA A 76 13.78 -3.25 -14.33
CA ALA A 76 13.75 -4.56 -13.70
C ALA A 76 13.36 -5.62 -14.72
N ALA A 77 14.18 -6.67 -14.84
CA ALA A 77 13.95 -7.76 -15.79
C ALA A 77 12.68 -8.52 -15.43
N TYR A 78 11.89 -8.85 -16.44
CA TYR A 78 10.73 -9.70 -16.27
C TYR A 78 11.15 -11.11 -15.82
N ARG A 79 10.37 -11.68 -14.91
CA ARG A 79 10.40 -13.10 -14.54
C ARG A 79 8.98 -13.58 -14.36
N ARG A 80 8.65 -14.73 -14.98
CA ARG A 80 7.34 -15.36 -14.76
C ARG A 80 7.11 -15.63 -13.28
N HIS A 81 5.88 -15.48 -12.82
CA HIS A 81 5.45 -15.68 -11.43
C HIS A 81 6.15 -14.79 -10.40
N LEU A 82 6.91 -13.78 -10.83
CA LEU A 82 7.42 -12.78 -9.92
C LEU A 82 6.25 -12.07 -9.24
N GLU A 83 6.26 -12.05 -7.92
CA GLU A 83 5.29 -11.30 -7.14
C GLU A 83 5.68 -9.82 -7.13
N VAL A 84 4.76 -8.98 -7.57
CA VAL A 84 4.92 -7.53 -7.64
C VAL A 84 3.79 -6.87 -6.89
N HIS A 85 4.12 -5.92 -6.02
CA HIS A 85 3.17 -5.07 -5.34
C HIS A 85 3.14 -3.70 -6.00
N TYR A 86 1.96 -3.17 -6.26
CA TYR A 86 1.82 -1.84 -6.84
C TYR A 86 0.68 -1.08 -6.20
N PHE A 87 0.86 0.24 -6.07
CA PHE A 87 -0.19 1.09 -5.53
C PHE A 87 -1.10 1.56 -6.65
N ARG A 88 -2.39 1.27 -6.48
CA ARG A 88 -3.41 1.84 -7.36
C ARG A 88 -3.60 3.31 -7.00
N GLU A 89 -3.59 4.15 -8.00
CA GLU A 89 -3.85 5.57 -7.90
C GLU A 89 -4.97 5.90 -8.87
N VAL A 90 -6.00 6.55 -8.37
CA VAL A 90 -7.11 7.06 -9.17
C VAL A 90 -6.96 8.57 -9.14
N ALA A 91 -6.86 9.18 -10.34
CA ALA A 91 -6.59 10.60 -10.48
C ALA A 91 -7.65 11.51 -9.80
N GLN A 92 -8.88 11.03 -9.69
CA GLN A 92 -9.96 11.68 -8.96
C GLN A 92 -10.91 10.61 -8.42
N GLU A 93 -10.96 10.47 -7.10
CA GLU A 93 -12.05 9.78 -6.43
C GLU A 93 -13.11 10.79 -6.03
N ALA A 94 -14.37 10.48 -6.36
CA ALA A 94 -15.47 11.30 -5.87
C ALA A 94 -15.51 11.26 -4.34
N GLU A 95 -15.38 12.40 -3.71
CA GLU A 95 -15.57 12.49 -2.26
C GLU A 95 -17.03 12.20 -1.93
N LEU A 96 -17.24 11.22 -1.06
CA LEU A 96 -18.54 10.96 -0.49
C LEU A 96 -18.72 11.87 0.73
N PRO A 97 -19.75 12.75 0.73
CA PRO A 97 -19.94 13.77 1.79
C PRO A 97 -20.43 13.16 3.12
N PHE A 98 -20.49 11.85 3.22
CA PHE A 98 -20.97 11.13 4.40
C PHE A 98 -19.78 10.54 5.15
N GLU A 99 -19.76 10.69 6.46
CA GLU A 99 -18.74 10.08 7.32
C GLU A 99 -19.24 8.77 7.91
N ALA A 100 -18.32 7.83 8.11
CA ALA A 100 -18.59 6.62 8.86
C ALA A 100 -18.52 6.93 10.36
N CYS A 101 -19.48 6.44 11.12
CA CYS A 101 -19.50 6.61 12.57
C CYS A 101 -19.00 5.32 13.24
N VAL A 102 -17.96 5.41 14.08
CA VAL A 102 -17.52 4.31 14.91
C VAL A 102 -18.48 4.16 16.07
N LEU A 103 -19.19 3.04 16.14
CA LEU A 103 -20.16 2.72 17.19
C LEU A 103 -19.50 2.01 18.37
N HIS A 104 -18.47 1.21 18.12
CA HIS A 104 -17.69 0.51 19.13
C HIS A 104 -16.28 0.27 18.64
N ALA A 105 -15.31 0.34 19.54
CA ALA A 105 -13.93 -0.05 19.27
C ALA A 105 -13.27 -0.55 20.55
N ASP A 106 -12.67 -1.75 20.47
CA ASP A 106 -11.80 -2.32 21.50
C ASP A 106 -10.57 -2.96 20.88
N ALA A 107 -9.88 -3.85 21.60
CA ALA A 107 -8.66 -4.51 21.10
C ALA A 107 -8.91 -5.50 19.98
N ASP A 108 -10.11 -6.09 19.93
CA ASP A 108 -10.43 -7.22 19.07
C ASP A 108 -11.52 -6.90 18.03
N LEU A 109 -12.34 -5.88 18.29
CA LEU A 109 -13.53 -5.57 17.50
C LEU A 109 -13.68 -4.07 17.24
N LEU A 110 -14.01 -3.73 15.99
CA LEU A 110 -14.45 -2.40 15.61
C LEU A 110 -15.80 -2.50 14.88
N VAL A 111 -16.81 -1.80 15.39
CA VAL A 111 -18.13 -1.71 14.77
C VAL A 111 -18.33 -0.30 14.26
N ALA A 112 -18.69 -0.14 13.00
CA ALA A 112 -18.93 1.15 12.39
C ALA A 112 -20.25 1.15 11.60
N ASP A 113 -20.97 2.26 11.70
CA ASP A 113 -22.10 2.55 10.81
C ASP A 113 -21.55 3.04 9.47
N LYS A 114 -21.83 2.25 8.43
CA LYS A 114 -21.31 2.50 7.09
C LYS A 114 -22.34 3.27 6.26
N PRO A 115 -22.03 4.47 5.79
CA PRO A 115 -22.94 5.21 4.91
C PRO A 115 -23.23 4.46 3.60
N HIS A 116 -24.39 4.73 3.02
CA HIS A 116 -24.73 4.21 1.69
C HIS A 116 -23.68 4.60 0.67
N PHE A 117 -23.46 3.75 -0.32
CA PHE A 117 -22.53 3.91 -1.45
C PHE A 117 -21.04 3.95 -1.09
N LEU A 118 -20.65 3.98 0.20
CA LEU A 118 -19.25 3.86 0.60
C LEU A 118 -18.80 2.41 0.38
N ALA A 119 -17.75 2.22 -0.43
CA ALA A 119 -17.12 0.90 -0.57
C ALA A 119 -16.47 0.47 0.75
N VAL A 120 -16.51 -0.82 1.10
CA VAL A 120 -15.89 -1.31 2.34
C VAL A 120 -14.36 -1.32 2.22
N MET A 121 -13.85 -1.91 1.14
CA MET A 121 -12.42 -2.08 0.88
C MET A 121 -12.02 -1.47 -0.46
N PRO A 122 -10.73 -1.19 -0.68
CA PRO A 122 -10.23 -0.70 -1.95
C PRO A 122 -10.54 -1.67 -3.09
N ALA A 123 -11.40 -1.26 -4.02
CA ALA A 123 -11.80 -2.03 -5.20
C ALA A 123 -12.14 -1.11 -6.37
N GLY A 124 -11.79 -1.54 -7.59
CA GLY A 124 -12.08 -0.78 -8.82
C GLY A 124 -11.55 0.65 -8.75
N ARG A 125 -12.44 1.62 -8.91
CA ARG A 125 -12.13 3.06 -8.87
C ARG A 125 -12.03 3.66 -7.46
N PHE A 126 -12.35 2.91 -6.42
CA PHE A 126 -12.28 3.36 -5.04
C PHE A 126 -11.01 2.82 -4.40
N VAL A 127 -10.11 3.71 -3.98
CA VAL A 127 -8.84 3.39 -3.33
C VAL A 127 -8.76 4.04 -1.96
N GLU A 128 -8.97 5.36 -1.89
CA GLU A 128 -8.91 6.14 -0.65
C GLU A 128 -10.29 6.39 -0.04
N GLN A 129 -11.34 6.50 -0.86
CA GLN A 129 -12.70 6.72 -0.41
C GLN A 129 -13.40 5.39 -0.08
N THR A 130 -12.86 4.68 0.93
CA THR A 130 -13.40 3.41 1.43
C THR A 130 -13.58 3.46 2.94
N LEU A 131 -14.48 2.63 3.47
CA LEU A 131 -14.70 2.52 4.91
C LEU A 131 -13.39 2.17 5.63
N LEU A 132 -12.68 1.16 5.14
CA LEU A 132 -11.39 0.74 5.72
C LEU A 132 -10.40 1.90 5.84
N ARG A 133 -10.20 2.68 4.77
CA ARG A 133 -9.29 3.82 4.78
C ARG A 133 -9.73 4.92 5.73
N ARG A 134 -11.03 5.18 5.80
CA ARG A 134 -11.59 6.16 6.73
C ARG A 134 -11.40 5.74 8.18
N LEU A 135 -11.68 4.47 8.51
CA LEU A 135 -11.50 3.93 9.86
C LEU A 135 -10.04 3.95 10.29
N ILE A 136 -9.10 3.58 9.42
CA ILE A 136 -7.66 3.68 9.71
C ILE A 136 -7.27 5.12 10.03
N ARG A 137 -7.76 6.10 9.26
CA ARG A 137 -7.48 7.52 9.53
C ARG A 137 -8.09 8.01 10.84
N GLN A 138 -9.30 7.55 11.17
CA GLN A 138 -10.00 7.96 12.40
C GLN A 138 -9.40 7.34 13.67
N THR A 139 -9.00 6.07 13.60
CA THR A 139 -8.55 5.31 14.78
C THR A 139 -7.03 5.22 14.90
N GLY A 140 -6.29 5.51 13.83
CA GLY A 140 -4.85 5.27 13.75
C GLY A 140 -4.47 3.78 13.74
N ASN A 141 -5.45 2.86 13.67
CA ASN A 141 -5.21 1.43 13.75
C ASN A 141 -4.97 0.84 12.36
N VAL A 142 -3.74 0.40 12.10
CA VAL A 142 -3.31 -0.20 10.83
C VAL A 142 -3.53 -1.72 10.75
N VAL A 143 -3.91 -2.37 11.84
CA VAL A 143 -4.15 -3.83 11.89
C VAL A 143 -5.26 -4.25 10.93
N PHE A 144 -6.23 -3.38 10.68
CA PHE A 144 -7.30 -3.60 9.68
C PHE A 144 -6.80 -3.72 8.23
N GLN A 145 -5.52 -3.53 7.97
CA GLN A 145 -4.93 -3.72 6.63
C GLN A 145 -4.51 -5.17 6.38
N ASP A 146 -4.55 -6.03 7.40
CA ASP A 146 -4.23 -7.45 7.26
C ASP A 146 -5.29 -8.12 6.35
N PRO A 147 -4.88 -8.82 5.27
CA PRO A 147 -5.79 -9.56 4.41
C PRO A 147 -6.54 -10.70 5.13
N ALA A 148 -6.09 -11.08 6.33
CA ALA A 148 -6.82 -12.01 7.20
C ALA A 148 -8.05 -11.37 7.87
N PHE A 149 -8.16 -10.04 7.87
CA PHE A 149 -9.31 -9.33 8.42
C PHE A 149 -10.52 -9.48 7.48
N ARG A 150 -11.50 -10.27 7.92
CA ARG A 150 -12.74 -10.49 7.17
C ARG A 150 -13.80 -9.50 7.64
N THR A 151 -14.47 -8.89 6.67
CA THR A 151 -15.76 -8.22 6.85
C THR A 151 -16.84 -9.20 6.43
N ASP A 152 -17.55 -9.80 7.36
CA ASP A 152 -18.76 -10.59 7.09
C ASP A 152 -19.93 -9.68 6.73
#